data_e8deb624ceb3294a08c2ae3d135ee47d
#
_entry.id   e8deb624ceb3294a08c2ae3d135ee47d
#
_cell.length_a   1.000
_cell.length_b   1.000
_cell.length_c   1.000
_cell.angle_alpha   90.00
_cell.angle_beta   90.00
_cell.angle_gamma   90.00
#
_symmetry.space_group_name_H-M   'P 1'
#
loop_
_entity.id
_entity.type
_entity.pdbx_description
1 polymer ?
#
loop_
_entity_poly.entity_id
_entity_poly.type
_entity_poly.pdbx_seq_one_letter_code
_entity_poly.pdbx_strand_id
1 'polypeptide(L)'
;SLDAGGCTALEILSCKKGRLTSLNISGCTALKELNCRDNQLATLDLGQCPELQKLDCCDNGMTSLDISHCTALQELHCFDNLLTGLDISKNLALNYLRRERNPGNGLSTFPITAWFDNETRPESLSINYLSWVYNNRDTTIDFRKAE
;
A
#
# COMPACT_ATOMS: atom_id res chain seq x y z
N SER A 1 4.26 -19.61 4.47
CA SER A 1 3.32 -19.34 3.37
C SER A 1 1.87 -19.53 3.81
N LEU A 2 0.98 -18.78 3.22
CA LEU A 2 -0.48 -18.96 3.32
C LEU A 2 -1.06 -18.98 1.89
N ASP A 3 -1.94 -19.94 1.65
CA ASP A 3 -2.67 -20.07 0.39
C ASP A 3 -4.18 -19.93 0.64
N ALA A 4 -4.77 -18.86 0.11
CA ALA A 4 -6.20 -18.59 0.07
C ALA A 4 -6.70 -18.52 -1.39
N GLY A 5 -5.90 -19.01 -2.35
CA GLY A 5 -6.21 -18.95 -3.77
C GLY A 5 -7.56 -19.60 -4.10
N GLY A 6 -8.34 -18.93 -4.95
CA GLY A 6 -9.66 -19.42 -5.37
C GLY A 6 -10.80 -19.19 -4.37
N CYS A 7 -10.55 -18.54 -3.23
CA CYS A 7 -11.59 -18.19 -2.27
C CYS A 7 -12.43 -17.00 -2.79
N THR A 8 -13.24 -17.22 -3.82
CA THR A 8 -13.96 -16.16 -4.56
C THR A 8 -14.96 -15.36 -3.72
N ALA A 9 -15.45 -15.94 -2.61
CA ALA A 9 -16.39 -15.29 -1.69
C ALA A 9 -15.70 -14.70 -0.44
N LEU A 10 -14.37 -14.76 -0.36
CA LEU A 10 -13.62 -14.20 0.79
C LEU A 10 -13.64 -12.67 0.74
N GLU A 11 -14.25 -12.05 1.74
CA GLU A 11 -14.34 -10.60 1.83
C GLU A 11 -13.26 -9.99 2.74
N ILE A 12 -12.86 -10.69 3.80
CA ILE A 12 -11.91 -10.19 4.79
C ILE A 12 -10.86 -11.26 5.08
N LEU A 13 -9.58 -10.89 4.94
CA LEU A 13 -8.46 -11.75 5.31
C LEU A 13 -7.53 -11.02 6.28
N SER A 14 -7.30 -11.61 7.45
CA SER A 14 -6.29 -11.14 8.40
C SER A 14 -5.31 -12.26 8.73
N CYS A 15 -4.05 -12.08 8.30
CA CYS A 15 -2.94 -13.00 8.54
C CYS A 15 -1.72 -12.29 9.15
N LYS A 16 -1.97 -11.25 9.94
CA LYS A 16 -0.95 -10.41 10.58
C LYS A 16 -0.15 -11.15 11.64
N LYS A 17 1.04 -10.60 11.96
CA LYS A 17 1.94 -11.07 13.04
C LYS A 17 2.39 -12.52 12.85
N GLY A 18 2.72 -12.87 11.62
CA GLY A 18 3.22 -14.18 11.24
C GLY A 18 4.71 -14.12 10.83
N ARG A 19 5.14 -15.16 10.16
CA ARG A 19 6.45 -15.22 9.50
C ARG A 19 6.25 -15.60 8.04
N LEU A 20 5.15 -15.08 7.44
CA LEU A 20 4.81 -15.41 6.07
C LEU A 20 5.82 -14.77 5.12
N THR A 21 6.41 -15.59 4.29
CA THR A 21 7.28 -15.16 3.19
C THR A 21 6.52 -15.12 1.85
N SER A 22 5.33 -15.73 1.80
CA SER A 22 4.44 -15.69 0.63
C SER A 22 2.99 -15.76 1.05
N LEU A 23 2.14 -15.07 0.31
CA LEU A 23 0.69 -15.05 0.45
C LEU A 23 0.07 -15.18 -0.95
N ASN A 24 -0.72 -16.24 -1.17
CA ASN A 24 -1.50 -16.41 -2.38
C ASN A 24 -2.96 -16.02 -2.10
N ILE A 25 -3.45 -15.01 -2.81
CA ILE A 25 -4.85 -14.54 -2.79
C ILE A 25 -5.41 -14.45 -4.22
N SER A 26 -4.82 -15.19 -5.17
CA SER A 26 -5.31 -15.23 -6.55
C SER A 26 -6.74 -15.74 -6.59
N GLY A 27 -7.59 -15.05 -7.34
CA GLY A 27 -9.03 -15.40 -7.42
C GLY A 27 -9.88 -14.97 -6.20
N CYS A 28 -9.32 -14.24 -5.21
CA CYS A 28 -10.10 -13.64 -4.13
C CYS A 28 -10.82 -12.36 -4.60
N THR A 29 -11.70 -12.49 -5.60
CA THR A 29 -12.29 -11.35 -6.31
C THR A 29 -13.24 -10.50 -5.47
N ALA A 30 -13.80 -11.06 -4.38
CA ALA A 30 -14.67 -10.34 -3.46
C ALA A 30 -13.92 -9.72 -2.25
N LEU A 31 -12.57 -9.79 -2.24
CA LEU A 31 -11.77 -9.33 -1.10
C LEU A 31 -11.87 -7.81 -0.94
N LYS A 32 -12.38 -7.37 0.21
CA LYS A 32 -12.58 -5.95 0.59
C LYS A 32 -11.53 -5.47 1.59
N GLU A 33 -11.10 -6.36 2.50
CA GLU A 33 -10.12 -6.00 3.52
C GLU A 33 -9.01 -7.05 3.59
N LEU A 34 -7.77 -6.60 3.47
CA LEU A 34 -6.57 -7.43 3.64
C LEU A 34 -5.67 -6.83 4.71
N ASN A 35 -5.38 -7.61 5.75
CA ASN A 35 -4.37 -7.27 6.75
C ASN A 35 -3.30 -8.37 6.79
N CYS A 36 -2.15 -8.10 6.19
CA CYS A 36 -0.98 -8.97 6.18
C CYS A 36 0.24 -8.34 6.88
N ARG A 37 -0.03 -7.39 7.78
CA ARG A 37 0.98 -6.68 8.57
C ARG A 37 1.86 -7.62 9.40
N ASP A 38 3.08 -7.17 9.73
CA ASP A 38 4.05 -7.89 10.57
C ASP A 38 4.36 -9.30 10.01
N ASN A 39 4.83 -9.36 8.77
CA ASN A 39 5.25 -10.57 8.09
C ASN A 39 6.62 -10.38 7.41
N GLN A 40 7.02 -11.27 6.52
CA GLN A 40 8.28 -11.25 5.77
C GLN A 40 8.01 -11.30 4.26
N LEU A 41 6.93 -10.63 3.82
CA LEU A 41 6.56 -10.61 2.41
C LEU A 41 7.50 -9.68 1.64
N ALA A 42 8.16 -10.20 0.62
CA ALA A 42 8.94 -9.40 -0.34
C ALA A 42 8.08 -8.86 -1.48
N THR A 43 6.97 -9.54 -1.78
CA THR A 43 6.01 -9.18 -2.83
C THR A 43 4.59 -9.49 -2.38
N LEU A 44 3.62 -8.80 -2.96
CA LEU A 44 2.19 -9.02 -2.76
C LEU A 44 1.47 -8.82 -4.10
N ASP A 45 0.86 -9.89 -4.63
CA ASP A 45 0.08 -9.83 -5.86
C ASP A 45 -1.38 -9.50 -5.54
N LEU A 46 -1.83 -8.33 -5.98
CA LEU A 46 -3.18 -7.78 -5.81
C LEU A 46 -3.96 -7.69 -7.14
N GLY A 47 -3.41 -8.26 -8.23
CA GLY A 47 -3.95 -8.11 -9.58
C GLY A 47 -5.38 -8.62 -9.77
N GLN A 48 -5.91 -9.41 -8.83
CA GLN A 48 -7.27 -9.96 -8.86
C GLN A 48 -8.17 -9.52 -7.70
N CYS A 49 -7.86 -8.36 -7.07
CA CYS A 49 -8.61 -7.84 -5.93
C CYS A 49 -9.23 -6.45 -6.23
N PRO A 50 -10.12 -6.31 -7.24
CA PRO A 50 -10.66 -5.01 -7.64
C PRO A 50 -11.56 -4.36 -6.57
N GLU A 51 -12.18 -5.17 -5.70
CA GLU A 51 -13.08 -4.72 -4.63
C GLU A 51 -12.33 -4.33 -3.35
N LEU A 52 -10.98 -4.41 -3.33
CA LEU A 52 -10.19 -4.13 -2.14
C LEU A 52 -10.33 -2.66 -1.74
N GLN A 53 -10.87 -2.44 -0.53
CA GLN A 53 -11.11 -1.11 0.05
C GLN A 53 -10.06 -0.74 1.09
N LYS A 54 -9.56 -1.74 1.85
CA LYS A 54 -8.56 -1.54 2.89
C LYS A 54 -7.41 -2.51 2.76
N LEU A 55 -6.19 -1.97 2.72
CA LEU A 55 -4.95 -2.75 2.70
C LEU A 55 -4.05 -2.30 3.85
N ASP A 56 -3.72 -3.23 4.74
CA ASP A 56 -2.65 -3.06 5.72
C ASP A 56 -1.55 -4.10 5.45
N CYS A 57 -0.47 -3.65 4.82
CA CYS A 57 0.70 -4.45 4.48
C CYS A 57 1.97 -3.92 5.15
N CYS A 58 1.82 -3.19 6.26
CA CYS A 58 2.93 -2.63 7.02
C CYS A 58 3.89 -3.68 7.57
N ASP A 59 5.09 -3.24 7.95
CA ASP A 59 6.08 -4.09 8.59
C ASP A 59 6.33 -5.39 7.77
N ASN A 60 6.80 -5.21 6.54
CA ASN A 60 7.18 -6.28 5.62
C ASN A 60 8.50 -5.91 4.90
N GLY A 61 8.90 -6.67 3.90
CA GLY A 61 10.13 -6.46 3.13
C GLY A 61 9.89 -6.04 1.67
N MET A 62 8.74 -5.43 1.36
CA MET A 62 8.38 -5.12 -0.03
C MET A 62 9.19 -3.95 -0.58
N THR A 63 9.77 -4.14 -1.76
CA THR A 63 10.51 -3.10 -2.49
C THR A 63 9.62 -2.34 -3.48
N SER A 64 8.50 -2.93 -3.87
CA SER A 64 7.47 -2.34 -4.72
C SER A 64 6.09 -2.83 -4.30
N LEU A 65 5.06 -2.06 -4.62
CA LEU A 65 3.67 -2.41 -4.37
C LEU A 65 2.83 -1.92 -5.56
N ASP A 66 2.25 -2.86 -6.30
CA ASP A 66 1.33 -2.56 -7.39
C ASP A 66 -0.12 -2.65 -6.89
N ILE A 67 -0.80 -1.52 -6.86
CA ILE A 67 -2.20 -1.37 -6.46
C ILE A 67 -3.09 -0.88 -7.62
N SER A 68 -2.58 -0.91 -8.84
CA SER A 68 -3.26 -0.37 -10.03
C SER A 68 -4.63 -1.01 -10.31
N HIS A 69 -4.80 -2.27 -9.91
CA HIS A 69 -6.06 -3.02 -10.06
C HIS A 69 -7.04 -2.83 -8.88
N CYS A 70 -6.57 -2.29 -7.76
CA CYS A 70 -7.39 -2.05 -6.57
C CYS A 70 -8.13 -0.70 -6.68
N THR A 71 -9.02 -0.55 -7.65
CA THR A 71 -9.66 0.73 -7.95
C THR A 71 -10.66 1.20 -6.89
N ALA A 72 -11.13 0.28 -6.03
CA ALA A 72 -11.99 0.59 -4.89
C ALA A 72 -11.22 0.98 -3.62
N LEU A 73 -9.87 1.02 -3.66
CA LEU A 73 -9.03 1.22 -2.47
C LEU A 73 -9.24 2.60 -1.86
N GLN A 74 -9.61 2.62 -0.58
CA GLN A 74 -9.89 3.81 0.23
C GLN A 74 -8.80 4.05 1.27
N GLU A 75 -8.30 2.99 1.91
CA GLU A 75 -7.28 3.06 2.94
C GLU A 75 -6.08 2.19 2.57
N LEU A 76 -4.88 2.79 2.58
CA LEU A 76 -3.62 2.10 2.34
C LEU A 76 -2.64 2.36 3.48
N HIS A 77 -2.22 1.29 4.13
CA HIS A 77 -1.16 1.30 5.12
C HIS A 77 0.00 0.44 4.60
N CYS A 78 1.11 1.06 4.23
CA CYS A 78 2.30 0.40 3.70
C CYS A 78 3.61 0.88 4.34
N PHE A 79 3.55 1.45 5.55
CA PHE A 79 4.73 1.90 6.27
C PHE A 79 5.64 0.74 6.70
N ASP A 80 6.89 1.03 7.05
CA ASP A 80 7.89 0.01 7.40
C ASP A 80 8.04 -1.09 6.34
N ASN A 81 8.30 -0.65 5.12
CA ASN A 81 8.69 -1.50 4.01
C ASN A 81 9.98 -0.94 3.36
N LEU A 82 10.34 -1.43 2.20
CA LEU A 82 11.51 -1.00 1.42
C LEU A 82 11.09 -0.29 0.12
N LEU A 83 9.91 0.32 0.10
CA LEU A 83 9.37 0.96 -1.10
C LEU A 83 10.22 2.17 -1.51
N THR A 84 10.49 2.28 -2.80
CA THR A 84 11.22 3.42 -3.39
C THR A 84 10.29 4.49 -3.96
N GLY A 85 9.02 4.18 -4.10
CA GLY A 85 7.96 5.06 -4.59
C GLY A 85 6.62 4.34 -4.58
N LEU A 86 5.56 5.01 -5.01
CA LEU A 86 4.22 4.46 -5.09
C LEU A 86 3.46 5.09 -6.25
N ASP A 87 2.70 4.28 -7.00
CA ASP A 87 1.74 4.77 -8.00
C ASP A 87 0.32 4.59 -7.47
N ILE A 88 -0.37 5.72 -7.25
CA ILE A 88 -1.77 5.76 -6.82
C ILE A 88 -2.67 6.36 -7.92
N SER A 89 -2.18 6.52 -9.14
CA SER A 89 -2.89 7.21 -10.23
C SER A 89 -4.23 6.58 -10.61
N LYS A 90 -4.41 5.30 -10.31
CA LYS A 90 -5.65 4.55 -10.56
C LYS A 90 -6.57 4.44 -9.34
N ASN A 91 -6.11 4.87 -8.15
CA ASN A 91 -6.83 4.68 -6.89
C ASN A 91 -7.60 5.94 -6.50
N LEU A 92 -8.54 6.37 -7.36
CA LEU A 92 -9.28 7.64 -7.22
C LEU A 92 -10.15 7.71 -5.95
N ALA A 93 -10.48 6.56 -5.35
CA ALA A 93 -11.23 6.47 -4.10
C ALA A 93 -10.34 6.60 -2.85
N LEU A 94 -8.99 6.64 -3.03
CA LEU A 94 -8.06 6.67 -1.90
C LEU A 94 -8.20 7.98 -1.12
N ASN A 95 -8.49 7.85 0.17
CA ASN A 95 -8.67 8.98 1.08
C ASN A 95 -7.76 8.93 2.31
N TYR A 96 -7.08 7.79 2.54
CA TYR A 96 -6.15 7.63 3.65
C TYR A 96 -4.90 6.85 3.23
N LEU A 97 -3.72 7.44 3.44
CA LEU A 97 -2.42 6.84 3.10
C LEU A 97 -1.44 6.93 4.28
N ARG A 98 -0.88 5.78 4.66
CA ARG A 98 0.26 5.67 5.58
C ARG A 98 1.42 4.97 4.90
N ARG A 99 2.52 5.69 4.64
CA ARG A 99 3.68 5.19 3.88
C ARG A 99 5.02 5.38 4.59
N GLU A 100 5.03 5.90 5.81
CA GLU A 100 6.21 6.31 6.57
C GLU A 100 7.27 5.20 6.63
N ARG A 101 8.51 5.59 6.90
CA ARG A 101 9.64 4.65 7.06
C ARG A 101 9.88 3.74 5.85
N ASN A 102 9.59 4.23 4.66
CA ASN A 102 10.06 3.67 3.40
C ASN A 102 11.24 4.48 2.88
N PRO A 103 12.25 3.88 2.21
CA PRO A 103 13.47 4.57 1.81
C PRO A 103 13.25 5.64 0.73
N GLY A 104 12.17 5.55 -0.06
CA GLY A 104 11.94 6.43 -1.19
C GLY A 104 13.03 6.26 -2.25
N ASN A 105 13.30 7.34 -2.98
CA ASN A 105 14.29 7.32 -4.07
C ASN A 105 15.76 7.44 -3.60
N GLY A 106 16.01 7.38 -2.30
CA GLY A 106 17.35 7.54 -1.73
C GLY A 106 17.86 8.99 -1.66
N LEU A 107 17.08 9.98 -2.09
CA LEU A 107 17.43 11.39 -2.21
C LEU A 107 16.60 12.32 -1.30
N SER A 108 16.11 11.85 -0.19
CA SER A 108 15.23 12.58 0.74
C SER A 108 13.79 12.78 0.26
N THR A 109 13.38 12.17 -0.85
CA THR A 109 12.00 12.23 -1.33
C THR A 109 11.39 10.84 -1.49
N PHE A 110 10.07 10.76 -1.30
CA PHE A 110 9.28 9.59 -1.62
C PHE A 110 8.35 9.98 -2.78
N PRO A 111 8.68 9.58 -4.03
CA PRO A 111 7.87 9.93 -5.18
C PRO A 111 6.54 9.17 -5.15
N ILE A 112 5.44 9.90 -5.38
CA ILE A 112 4.12 9.33 -5.56
C ILE A 112 3.57 9.80 -6.89
N THR A 113 3.35 8.87 -7.83
CA THR A 113 2.57 9.15 -9.04
C THR A 113 1.09 9.14 -8.68
N ALA A 114 0.37 10.20 -9.00
CA ALA A 114 -1.03 10.40 -8.63
C ALA A 114 -1.84 11.00 -9.77
N TRP A 115 -3.15 11.12 -9.61
CA TRP A 115 -4.03 11.88 -10.53
C TRP A 115 -3.98 13.39 -10.30
N PHE A 116 -3.18 13.84 -9.33
CA PHE A 116 -2.97 15.24 -8.93
C PHE A 116 -1.46 15.47 -8.69
N ASP A 117 -1.07 16.72 -8.53
CA ASP A 117 0.26 17.16 -8.11
C ASP A 117 0.24 17.81 -6.72
N ASN A 118 1.38 18.36 -6.29
CA ASN A 118 1.48 19.01 -4.98
C ASN A 118 0.53 20.20 -4.80
N GLU A 119 0.15 20.88 -5.90
CA GLU A 119 -0.71 22.07 -5.88
C GLU A 119 -2.19 21.71 -5.89
N THR A 120 -2.54 20.60 -6.56
CA THR A 120 -3.92 20.18 -6.80
C THR A 120 -4.36 18.99 -5.95
N ARG A 121 -3.60 18.66 -4.91
CA ARG A 121 -3.92 17.54 -4.02
C ARG A 121 -5.30 17.71 -3.37
N PRO A 122 -6.19 16.68 -3.46
CA PRO A 122 -7.49 16.72 -2.80
C PRO A 122 -7.38 16.86 -1.29
N GLU A 123 -8.15 17.77 -0.69
CA GLU A 123 -8.22 17.93 0.78
C GLU A 123 -8.75 16.65 1.47
N SER A 124 -9.56 15.87 0.76
CA SER A 124 -10.09 14.59 1.24
C SER A 124 -9.01 13.51 1.42
N LEU A 125 -7.84 13.64 0.78
CA LEU A 125 -6.76 12.69 0.94
C LEU A 125 -5.94 13.01 2.20
N SER A 126 -6.19 12.27 3.26
CA SER A 126 -5.43 12.33 4.50
C SER A 126 -4.15 11.50 4.37
N ILE A 127 -3.00 12.16 4.50
CA ILE A 127 -1.71 11.50 4.59
C ILE A 127 -1.23 11.63 6.01
N ASN A 128 -1.18 10.54 6.75
CA ASN A 128 -0.79 10.58 8.14
C ASN A 128 0.74 10.58 8.26
N TYR A 129 1.26 11.63 8.88
CA TYR A 129 2.64 11.73 9.33
C TYR A 129 2.66 11.38 10.82
N LEU A 130 3.05 10.15 11.18
CA LEU A 130 3.44 9.91 12.56
C LEU A 130 4.77 10.62 12.80
N SER A 131 4.73 11.74 13.51
CA SER A 131 5.89 12.52 13.91
C SER A 131 6.68 11.87 15.06
N TRP A 132 6.91 10.57 15.02
CA TRP A 132 7.87 9.93 15.90
C TRP A 132 9.18 9.79 15.14
N VAL A 133 10.02 10.82 15.33
CA VAL A 133 11.38 10.89 14.84
C VAL A 133 12.20 9.76 15.45
N TYR A 134 12.27 8.62 14.77
CA TYR A 134 13.38 7.70 14.93
C TYR A 134 14.23 7.77 13.66
N ASN A 135 15.40 8.41 13.80
CA ASN A 135 16.45 8.51 12.78
C ASN A 135 16.09 9.27 11.48
N ASN A 136 15.74 10.56 11.59
CA ASN A 136 16.00 11.61 10.58
C ASN A 136 15.86 11.22 9.10
N ARG A 137 14.91 10.36 8.74
CA ARG A 137 14.60 9.94 7.38
C ARG A 137 13.13 10.20 7.02
N ASP A 138 12.63 11.38 7.38
CA ASP A 138 11.38 11.89 6.80
C ASP A 138 11.69 12.37 5.39
N THR A 139 11.49 11.46 4.43
CA THR A 139 11.51 11.85 3.03
C THR A 139 10.28 12.71 2.75
N THR A 140 10.50 13.90 2.20
CA THR A 140 9.42 14.75 1.69
C THR A 140 8.64 13.99 0.62
N ILE A 141 7.30 14.05 0.65
CA ILE A 141 6.49 13.49 -0.42
C ILE A 141 6.57 14.40 -1.64
N ASP A 142 6.84 13.81 -2.79
CA ASP A 142 6.81 14.47 -4.09
C ASP A 142 5.69 13.85 -4.93
N PHE A 143 4.55 14.55 -5.00
CA PHE A 143 3.45 14.13 -5.86
C PHE A 143 3.71 14.55 -7.30
N ARG A 144 3.62 13.58 -8.21
CA ARG A 144 3.73 13.77 -9.66
C ARG A 144 2.44 13.35 -10.31
N LYS A 145 1.87 14.24 -11.10
CA LYS A 145 0.68 13.93 -11.88
C LYS A 145 1.03 12.89 -12.95
N ALA A 146 0.21 11.83 -13.04
CA ALA A 146 0.30 10.85 -14.12
C ALA A 146 -0.02 11.53 -15.47
N GLU A 147 0.75 11.19 -16.51
CA GLU A 147 0.52 11.64 -17.88
C GLU A 147 -0.71 10.98 -18.50
#